data_8737ef8d92deabdf8351c9d757bf8d80
#
_entry.id   8737ef8d92deabdf8351c9d757bf8d80
#
_cell.length_a   1.000
_cell.length_b   1.000
_cell.length_c   1.000
_cell.angle_alpha   90.00
_cell.angle_beta   90.00
_cell.angle_gamma   90.00
#
_symmetry.space_group_name_H-M   'P 1'
#
loop_
_entity.id
_entity.type
_entity.pdbx_description
1 polymer ?
#
loop_
_entity_poly.entity_id
_entity_poly.type
_entity_poly.pdbx_seq_one_letter_code
_entity_poly.pdbx_strand_id
1 'polypeptide(L)'
;TNTARQTATKAASDLSLVYSSLDAPASSLSGGNAQKVVIGKWLLRDPKLLLLNDPTKGVDVGAKGEFYALLRDLTAQGTAILFYSSDDDELLGLCNRVLVLQDGHVRDELSGERLTRSNLVAASMGTTDEQR
;
A
#
# COMPACT_ATOMS: atom_id res chain seq x y z
N THR A 1 -5.48 -24.16 17.47
CA THR A 1 -4.42 -24.47 18.49
C THR A 1 -4.03 -23.20 19.24
N ASN A 2 -3.55 -23.32 20.47
CA ASN A 2 -3.10 -22.18 21.29
C ASN A 2 -2.03 -21.35 20.58
N THR A 3 -1.09 -21.98 19.88
CA THR A 3 -0.02 -21.33 19.13
C THR A 3 -0.57 -20.47 18.00
N ALA A 4 -1.56 -20.96 17.23
CA ALA A 4 -2.18 -20.19 16.16
C ALA A 4 -2.92 -18.93 16.69
N ARG A 5 -3.62 -19.06 17.83
CA ARG A 5 -4.29 -17.92 18.48
C ARG A 5 -3.28 -16.90 19.00
N GLN A 6 -2.19 -17.32 19.60
CA GLN A 6 -1.13 -16.42 20.07
C GLN A 6 -0.49 -15.67 18.90
N THR A 7 -0.20 -16.35 17.80
CA THR A 7 0.34 -15.73 16.59
C THR A 7 -0.63 -14.71 15.98
N ALA A 8 -1.92 -15.04 15.91
CA ALA A 8 -2.96 -14.14 15.42
C ALA A 8 -3.13 -12.92 16.34
N THR A 9 -3.12 -13.10 17.67
CA THR A 9 -3.21 -12.00 18.63
C THR A 9 -2.02 -11.06 18.50
N LYS A 10 -0.81 -11.59 18.37
CA LYS A 10 0.39 -10.79 18.16
C LYS A 10 0.31 -9.99 16.86
N ALA A 11 -0.03 -10.63 15.75
CA ALA A 11 -0.18 -9.95 14.46
C ALA A 11 -1.26 -8.85 14.50
N ALA A 12 -2.38 -9.10 15.17
CA ALA A 12 -3.43 -8.10 15.35
C ALA A 12 -2.95 -6.91 16.18
N SER A 13 -2.16 -7.14 17.23
CA SER A 13 -1.56 -6.09 18.05
C SER A 13 -0.52 -5.30 17.27
N ASP A 14 0.39 -5.96 16.55
CA ASP A 14 1.44 -5.32 15.74
C ASP A 14 0.85 -4.41 14.66
N LEU A 15 -0.34 -4.75 14.14
CA LEU A 15 -1.07 -3.96 13.14
C LEU A 15 -2.05 -2.96 13.73
N SER A 16 -2.13 -2.86 15.06
CA SER A 16 -3.13 -2.03 15.76
C SER A 16 -4.56 -2.30 15.25
N LEU A 17 -4.90 -3.59 15.10
CA LEU A 17 -6.18 -4.02 14.58
C LEU A 17 -7.27 -3.83 15.64
N VAL A 18 -8.36 -3.16 15.28
CA VAL A 18 -9.55 -3.05 16.12
C VAL A 18 -10.54 -4.15 15.74
N TYR A 19 -10.83 -5.05 16.66
CA TYR A 19 -11.72 -6.19 16.46
C TYR A 19 -12.44 -6.56 17.77
N SER A 20 -13.60 -7.15 17.66
CA SER A 20 -14.39 -7.56 18.84
C SER A 20 -13.90 -8.90 19.42
N SER A 21 -13.51 -9.81 18.57
CA SER A 21 -13.04 -11.16 18.92
C SER A 21 -12.27 -11.77 17.74
N LEU A 22 -11.29 -12.65 18.03
CA LEU A 22 -10.59 -13.43 17.01
C LEU A 22 -11.50 -14.40 16.25
N ASP A 23 -12.65 -14.72 16.82
CA ASP A 23 -13.65 -15.62 16.23
C ASP A 23 -14.74 -14.82 15.45
N ALA A 24 -14.70 -13.48 15.48
CA ALA A 24 -15.63 -12.65 14.75
C ALA A 24 -15.39 -12.78 13.24
N PRO A 25 -16.45 -12.77 12.42
CA PRO A 25 -16.29 -12.81 10.97
C PRO A 25 -15.58 -11.53 10.47
N ALA A 26 -14.70 -11.68 9.47
CA ALA A 26 -13.98 -10.55 8.88
C ALA A 26 -14.92 -9.48 8.28
N SER A 27 -16.13 -9.87 7.90
CA SER A 27 -17.18 -8.96 7.42
C SER A 27 -17.69 -7.98 8.49
N SER A 28 -17.42 -8.23 9.77
CA SER A 28 -17.75 -7.32 10.87
C SER A 28 -16.73 -6.20 11.08
N LEU A 29 -15.61 -6.25 10.37
CA LEU A 29 -14.54 -5.26 10.48
C LEU A 29 -14.83 -4.04 9.58
N SER A 30 -14.34 -2.86 10.02
CA SER A 30 -14.28 -1.69 9.13
C SER A 30 -13.38 -1.96 7.92
N GLY A 31 -13.55 -1.21 6.84
CA GLY A 31 -12.71 -1.35 5.63
C GLY A 31 -11.22 -1.27 5.92
N GLY A 32 -10.79 -0.35 6.79
CA GLY A 32 -9.40 -0.22 7.22
C GLY A 32 -8.89 -1.42 8.01
N ASN A 33 -9.69 -1.95 8.93
CA ASN A 33 -9.32 -3.16 9.69
C ASN A 33 -9.33 -4.41 8.82
N ALA A 34 -10.24 -4.53 7.87
CA ALA A 34 -10.26 -5.62 6.90
C ALA A 34 -8.97 -5.62 6.04
N GLN A 35 -8.50 -4.45 5.59
CA GLN A 35 -7.23 -4.31 4.88
C GLN A 35 -6.03 -4.71 5.75
N LYS A 36 -6.00 -4.31 7.01
CA LYS A 36 -4.95 -4.73 7.96
C LYS A 36 -4.91 -6.25 8.12
N VAL A 37 -6.05 -6.92 8.15
CA VAL A 37 -6.12 -8.41 8.23
C VAL A 37 -5.52 -9.04 6.98
N VAL A 38 -5.88 -8.54 5.80
CA VAL A 38 -5.33 -9.06 4.52
C VAL A 38 -3.82 -8.92 4.49
N ILE A 39 -3.29 -7.77 4.86
CA ILE A 39 -1.84 -7.53 4.90
C ILE A 39 -1.18 -8.37 5.98
N GLY A 40 -1.75 -8.41 7.19
CA GLY A 40 -1.23 -9.22 8.30
C GLY A 40 -1.03 -10.68 7.94
N LYS A 41 -1.98 -11.25 7.19
CA LYS A 41 -1.86 -12.61 6.65
C LYS A 41 -0.59 -12.82 5.83
N TRP A 42 -0.20 -11.84 5.01
CA TRP A 42 1.00 -11.92 4.18
C TRP A 42 2.27 -11.60 4.98
N LEU A 43 2.19 -10.66 5.93
CA LEU A 43 3.33 -10.29 6.78
C LEU A 43 3.79 -11.43 7.68
N LEU A 44 2.90 -12.33 8.08
CA LEU A 44 3.25 -13.54 8.83
C LEU A 44 4.22 -14.48 8.09
N ARG A 45 4.42 -14.24 6.78
CA ARG A 45 5.37 -14.98 5.93
C ARG A 45 6.72 -14.29 5.78
N ASP A 46 6.93 -13.16 6.43
CA ASP A 46 8.15 -12.33 6.33
C ASP A 46 8.56 -12.04 4.88
N PRO A 47 7.67 -11.42 4.07
CA PRO A 47 7.94 -11.20 2.65
C PRO A 47 9.06 -10.18 2.48
N LYS A 48 9.96 -10.42 1.52
CA LYS A 48 10.98 -9.44 1.10
C LYS A 48 10.41 -8.39 0.15
N LEU A 49 9.37 -8.77 -0.59
CA LEU A 49 8.64 -7.90 -1.51
C LEU A 49 7.14 -8.08 -1.29
N LEU A 50 6.44 -6.97 -1.10
CA LEU A 50 4.99 -6.91 -0.98
C LEU A 50 4.39 -6.22 -2.22
N LEU A 51 3.45 -6.89 -2.88
CA LEU A 51 2.73 -6.34 -4.04
C LEU A 51 1.34 -5.89 -3.60
N LEU A 52 1.04 -4.61 -3.80
CA LEU A 52 -0.22 -3.99 -3.41
C LEU A 52 -0.92 -3.38 -4.63
N ASN A 53 -2.13 -3.81 -4.89
CA ASN A 53 -2.95 -3.33 -6.01
C ASN A 53 -4.16 -2.56 -5.47
N ASP A 54 -4.16 -1.24 -5.61
CA ASP A 54 -5.21 -0.31 -5.16
C ASP A 54 -5.69 -0.62 -3.72
N PRO A 55 -4.78 -0.80 -2.74
CA PRO A 55 -5.12 -1.36 -1.45
C PRO A 55 -6.01 -0.45 -0.59
N THR A 56 -6.09 0.83 -0.91
CA THR A 56 -6.89 1.82 -0.17
C THR A 56 -8.21 2.16 -0.85
N LYS A 57 -8.54 1.48 -1.94
CA LYS A 57 -9.79 1.70 -2.65
C LYS A 57 -10.99 1.39 -1.74
N GLY A 58 -11.86 2.39 -1.57
CA GLY A 58 -13.03 2.27 -0.70
C GLY A 58 -12.74 2.35 0.81
N VAL A 59 -11.52 2.70 1.20
CA VAL A 59 -11.11 2.93 2.60
C VAL A 59 -11.29 4.40 2.94
N ASP A 60 -11.80 4.71 4.14
CA ASP A 60 -11.96 6.09 4.60
C ASP A 60 -10.61 6.78 4.89
N VAL A 61 -10.61 8.13 4.92
CA VAL A 61 -9.40 8.96 5.06
C VAL A 61 -8.63 8.67 6.34
N GLY A 62 -9.31 8.42 7.46
CA GLY A 62 -8.67 8.12 8.73
C GLY A 62 -7.93 6.78 8.69
N ALA A 63 -8.58 5.75 8.18
CA ALA A 63 -7.99 4.43 8.03
C ALA A 63 -6.85 4.40 7.01
N LYS A 64 -6.89 5.24 5.95
CA LYS A 64 -5.78 5.41 5.00
C LYS A 64 -4.50 5.88 5.70
N GLY A 65 -4.60 6.86 6.60
CA GLY A 65 -3.44 7.38 7.35
C GLY A 65 -2.72 6.30 8.14
N GLU A 66 -3.46 5.45 8.85
CA GLU A 66 -2.90 4.31 9.60
C GLU A 66 -2.25 3.29 8.67
N PHE A 67 -2.87 3.03 7.53
CA PHE A 67 -2.34 2.13 6.51
C PHE A 67 -1.02 2.65 5.92
N TYR A 68 -0.92 3.93 5.62
CA TYR A 68 0.31 4.54 5.12
C TYR A 68 1.45 4.48 6.15
N ALA A 69 1.13 4.69 7.44
CA ALA A 69 2.11 4.53 8.52
C ALA A 69 2.65 3.09 8.55
N LEU A 70 1.78 2.09 8.43
CA LEU A 70 2.18 0.69 8.35
C LEU A 70 3.14 0.43 7.18
N LEU A 71 2.84 0.94 5.98
CA LEU A 71 3.71 0.76 4.81
C LEU A 71 5.09 1.39 5.02
N ARG A 72 5.15 2.57 5.63
CA ARG A 72 6.42 3.22 5.96
C ARG A 72 7.24 2.42 6.97
N ASP A 73 6.60 1.87 7.99
CA ASP A 73 7.27 1.02 8.98
C ASP A 73 7.84 -0.25 8.34
N LEU A 74 7.10 -0.88 7.43
CA LEU A 74 7.56 -2.06 6.69
C LEU A 74 8.78 -1.75 5.82
N THR A 75 8.77 -0.63 5.12
CA THR A 75 9.92 -0.21 4.30
C THR A 75 11.12 0.15 5.15
N ALA A 76 10.92 0.76 6.31
CA ALA A 76 11.98 1.04 7.28
C ALA A 76 12.63 -0.24 7.83
N GLN A 77 11.89 -1.34 7.90
CA GLN A 77 12.38 -2.68 8.29
C GLN A 77 13.02 -3.46 7.13
N GLY A 78 13.06 -2.89 5.92
CA GLY A 78 13.72 -3.47 4.75
C GLY A 78 12.79 -4.25 3.80
N THR A 79 11.48 -4.22 4.00
CA THR A 79 10.52 -4.79 3.04
C THR A 79 10.41 -3.86 1.83
N ALA A 80 10.63 -4.39 0.63
CA ALA A 80 10.33 -3.66 -0.60
C ALA A 80 8.82 -3.71 -0.88
N ILE A 81 8.26 -2.59 -1.36
CA ILE A 81 6.84 -2.52 -1.71
C ILE A 81 6.69 -2.07 -3.15
N LEU A 82 5.99 -2.86 -3.95
CA LEU A 82 5.49 -2.45 -5.26
C LEU A 82 4.00 -2.12 -5.11
N PHE A 83 3.70 -0.84 -5.27
CA PHE A 83 2.40 -0.26 -4.96
C PHE A 83 1.75 0.29 -6.22
N TYR A 84 0.58 -0.22 -6.59
CA TYR A 84 -0.26 0.37 -7.62
C TYR A 84 -1.39 1.15 -6.94
N SER A 85 -1.64 2.37 -7.41
CA SER A 85 -2.78 3.18 -6.99
C SER A 85 -3.36 3.94 -8.19
N SER A 86 -4.66 4.11 -8.18
CA SER A 86 -5.39 5.02 -9.06
C SER A 86 -5.43 6.47 -8.53
N ASP A 87 -4.87 6.71 -7.35
CA ASP A 87 -4.82 8.01 -6.68
C ASP A 87 -3.41 8.60 -6.76
N ASP A 88 -3.24 9.67 -7.54
CA ASP A 88 -1.96 10.34 -7.72
C ASP A 88 -1.37 10.88 -6.42
N ASP A 89 -2.20 11.31 -5.47
CA ASP A 89 -1.74 11.80 -4.17
C ASP A 89 -1.10 10.69 -3.34
N GLU A 90 -1.60 9.48 -3.42
CA GLU A 90 -0.97 8.32 -2.79
C GLU A 90 0.40 8.04 -3.40
N LEU A 91 0.51 8.05 -4.72
CA LEU A 91 1.79 7.82 -5.41
C LEU A 91 2.82 8.87 -5.02
N LEU A 92 2.44 10.14 -5.04
CA LEU A 92 3.33 11.26 -4.70
C LEU A 92 3.71 11.27 -3.21
N GLY A 93 2.80 10.85 -2.33
CA GLY A 93 3.00 10.87 -0.88
C GLY A 93 3.73 9.66 -0.31
N LEU A 94 3.70 8.53 -0.99
CA LEU A 94 4.22 7.26 -0.47
C LEU A 94 5.43 6.74 -1.24
N CYS A 95 5.48 6.93 -2.56
CA CYS A 95 6.46 6.30 -3.40
C CYS A 95 7.75 7.11 -3.50
N ASN A 96 8.90 6.42 -3.52
CA ASN A 96 10.20 7.02 -3.84
C ASN A 96 10.41 7.11 -5.35
N ARG A 97 9.73 6.25 -6.10
CA ARG A 97 9.83 6.11 -7.53
C ARG A 97 8.49 5.65 -8.09
N VAL A 98 8.07 6.23 -9.20
CA VAL A 98 6.84 5.87 -9.91
C VAL A 98 7.18 5.47 -11.33
N LEU A 99 6.70 4.30 -11.74
CA LEU A 99 6.77 3.82 -13.12
C LEU A 99 5.41 4.10 -13.78
N VAL A 100 5.42 4.84 -14.87
CA VAL A 100 4.22 5.07 -15.67
C VAL A 100 4.16 4.03 -16.77
N LEU A 101 3.07 3.24 -16.76
CA LEU A 101 2.86 2.16 -17.71
C LEU A 101 1.83 2.59 -18.76
N GLN A 102 2.16 2.35 -20.02
CA GLN A 102 1.24 2.54 -21.14
C GLN A 102 1.44 1.44 -22.18
N ASP A 103 0.34 0.87 -22.65
CA ASP A 103 0.34 -0.18 -23.68
C ASP A 103 1.29 -1.36 -23.40
N GLY A 104 1.38 -1.75 -22.12
CA GLY A 104 2.24 -2.86 -21.67
C GLY A 104 3.72 -2.52 -21.53
N HIS A 105 4.10 -1.26 -21.68
CA HIS A 105 5.48 -0.79 -21.57
C HIS A 105 5.64 0.25 -20.46
N VAL A 106 6.84 0.31 -19.88
CA VAL A 106 7.22 1.43 -19.01
C VAL A 106 7.49 2.63 -19.90
N ARG A 107 6.62 3.63 -19.85
CA ARG A 107 6.72 4.86 -20.63
C ARG A 107 7.66 5.87 -20.00
N ASP A 108 7.58 6.05 -18.69
CA ASP A 108 8.44 6.97 -17.95
C ASP A 108 8.71 6.44 -16.54
N GLU A 109 9.80 6.91 -15.95
CA GLU A 109 10.19 6.66 -14.57
C GLU A 109 10.44 7.99 -13.88
N LEU A 110 9.65 8.28 -12.85
CA LEU A 110 9.69 9.51 -12.07
C LEU A 110 10.27 9.23 -10.68
N SER A 111 11.33 9.95 -10.31
CA SER A 111 11.95 9.85 -8.99
C SER A 111 12.60 11.17 -8.58
N GLY A 112 12.85 11.37 -7.27
CA GLY A 112 13.48 12.57 -6.74
C GLY A 112 12.75 13.84 -7.17
N GLU A 113 13.47 14.82 -7.72
CA GLU A 113 12.92 16.11 -8.17
C GLU A 113 11.94 15.99 -9.33
N ARG A 114 12.01 14.90 -10.11
CA ARG A 114 11.06 14.64 -11.20
C ARG A 114 9.72 14.08 -10.72
N LEU A 115 9.64 13.56 -9.50
CA LEU A 115 8.40 13.02 -8.94
C LEU A 115 7.49 14.16 -8.48
N THR A 116 6.83 14.80 -9.40
CA THR A 116 5.87 15.88 -9.20
C THR A 116 4.52 15.55 -9.80
N ARG A 117 3.45 16.20 -9.31
CA ARG A 117 2.11 16.05 -9.88
C ARG A 117 2.08 16.39 -11.37
N SER A 118 2.72 17.48 -11.77
CA SER A 118 2.76 17.92 -13.17
C SER A 118 3.39 16.86 -14.08
N ASN A 119 4.53 16.30 -13.67
CA ASN A 119 5.21 15.25 -14.44
C ASN A 119 4.41 13.95 -14.48
N LEU A 120 3.76 13.58 -13.36
CA LEU A 120 2.94 12.37 -13.30
C LEU A 120 1.73 12.48 -14.23
N VAL A 121 1.02 13.60 -14.21
CA VAL A 121 -0.12 13.86 -15.11
C VAL A 121 0.33 13.88 -16.56
N ALA A 122 1.41 14.59 -16.90
CA ALA A 122 1.93 14.65 -18.25
C ALA A 122 2.31 13.27 -18.79
N ALA A 123 3.01 12.47 -18.00
CA ALA A 123 3.40 11.11 -18.37
C ALA A 123 2.16 10.20 -18.55
N SER A 124 1.16 10.31 -17.67
CA SER A 124 -0.08 9.50 -17.72
C SER A 124 -0.94 9.84 -18.95
N MET A 125 -0.96 11.12 -19.39
CA MET A 125 -1.71 11.57 -20.56
C MET A 125 -0.99 11.31 -21.89
N GLY A 126 0.24 10.83 -21.85
CA GLY A 126 1.01 10.59 -23.06
C GLY A 126 1.58 11.86 -23.70
N THR A 127 1.48 13.00 -23.06
CA THR A 127 2.14 14.24 -23.47
C THR A 127 3.59 14.24 -22.94
N THR A 128 4.46 13.48 -23.57
CA THR A 128 5.89 13.77 -23.47
C THR A 128 6.14 15.01 -24.32
N ASP A 129 6.78 16.01 -23.72
CA ASP A 129 7.45 17.05 -24.51
C ASP A 129 8.44 16.36 -25.47
N GLU A 130 8.00 16.11 -26.72
CA GLU A 130 8.90 15.95 -27.84
C GLU A 130 9.50 17.31 -28.15
N GLN A 131 10.36 17.79 -27.24
CA GLN A 131 11.28 18.88 -27.54
C GLN A 131 12.54 18.74 -26.70
N ARG A 132 13.43 17.86 -27.13
CA ARG A 132 14.86 18.14 -27.33
C ARG A 132 15.64 16.92 -27.77
#